data_44906a2bce1f220eee7b05c27f0a3e03
#
_entry.id   44906a2bce1f220eee7b05c27f0a3e03
#
_cell.length_a   1.000
_cell.length_b   1.000
_cell.length_c   1.000
_cell.angle_alpha   90.00
_cell.angle_beta   90.00
_cell.angle_gamma   90.00
#
_symmetry.space_group_name_H-M   'P 1'
#
loop_
_entity.id
_entity.type
_entity.pdbx_description
1 polymer ?
#
loop_
_entity_poly.entity_id
_entity_poly.type
_entity_poly.pdbx_seq_one_letter_code
_entity_poly.pdbx_strand_id
1 'polypeptide(L)'
;MSSFEERERAEEAKFAFDAELRFKAEARRNKHLAYWACDEIGIESANDRANYLAEVITADLTEAGPEDVVVKIKADFEAHSVQIDEATIRTKVAEFDELAKREVIDEAK
;
A
#
# COMPACT_ATOMS: atom_id res chain seq x y z
N MET A 1 31.96 -5.53 4.99
CA MET A 1 30.58 -5.01 4.97
C MET A 1 30.54 -3.58 5.48
N SER A 2 29.81 -2.72 4.84
CA SER A 2 29.75 -1.31 5.23
C SER A 2 28.84 -1.11 6.44
N SER A 3 29.10 -0.05 7.21
CA SER A 3 28.25 0.33 8.34
C SER A 3 26.86 0.74 7.88
N PHE A 4 26.74 1.20 6.62
CA PHE A 4 25.44 1.52 6.04
C PHE A 4 24.56 0.28 5.91
N GLU A 5 25.10 -0.83 5.42
CA GLU A 5 24.36 -2.10 5.30
C GLU A 5 23.95 -2.67 6.65
N GLU A 6 24.84 -2.57 7.64
CA GLU A 6 24.54 -3.00 9.00
C GLU A 6 23.41 -2.18 9.62
N ARG A 7 23.43 -0.87 9.40
CA ARG A 7 22.40 0.04 9.89
C ARG A 7 21.06 -0.29 9.23
N GLU A 8 21.06 -0.51 7.91
CA GLU A 8 19.85 -0.85 7.17
C GLU A 8 19.22 -2.15 7.67
N ARG A 9 20.04 -3.17 7.93
CA ARG A 9 19.57 -4.44 8.50
C ARG A 9 18.99 -4.26 9.89
N ALA A 10 19.63 -3.42 10.72
CA ALA A 10 19.14 -3.13 12.07
C ALA A 10 17.78 -2.42 12.03
N GLU A 11 17.61 -1.48 11.10
CA GLU A 11 16.35 -0.78 10.92
C GLU A 11 15.25 -1.73 10.44
N GLU A 12 15.55 -2.62 9.52
CA GLU A 12 14.60 -3.60 9.02
C GLU A 12 14.20 -4.60 10.10
N ALA A 13 15.15 -5.04 10.93
CA ALA A 13 14.88 -5.94 12.05
C ALA A 13 13.97 -5.26 13.07
N LYS A 14 14.24 -3.99 13.37
CA LYS A 14 13.40 -3.21 14.28
C LYS A 14 11.98 -3.09 13.74
N PHE A 15 11.84 -2.79 12.45
CA PHE A 15 10.55 -2.72 11.79
C PHE A 15 9.78 -4.03 11.92
N ALA A 16 10.44 -5.17 11.72
CA ALA A 16 9.80 -6.48 11.77
C ALA A 16 9.21 -6.80 13.15
N PHE A 17 9.79 -6.27 14.22
CA PHE A 17 9.31 -6.51 15.58
C PHE A 17 8.45 -5.38 16.15
N ASP A 18 8.30 -4.27 15.42
CA ASP A 18 7.52 -3.13 15.89
C ASP A 18 6.14 -3.12 15.23
N ALA A 19 5.13 -3.54 15.99
CA ALA A 19 3.76 -3.63 15.48
C ALA A 19 3.19 -2.27 15.03
N GLU A 20 3.55 -1.20 15.73
CA GLU A 20 3.08 0.15 15.39
C GLU A 20 3.64 0.59 14.03
N LEU A 21 4.93 0.37 13.79
CA LEU A 21 5.55 0.71 12.51
C LEU A 21 4.94 -0.09 11.37
N ARG A 22 4.69 -1.39 11.59
CA ARG A 22 4.05 -2.23 10.58
C ARG A 22 2.63 -1.75 10.27
N PHE A 23 1.89 -1.37 11.29
CA PHE A 23 0.54 -0.84 11.11
C PHE A 23 0.57 0.45 10.29
N LYS A 24 1.47 1.37 10.62
CA LYS A 24 1.64 2.62 9.88
C LYS A 24 2.03 2.38 8.42
N ALA A 25 2.93 1.43 8.18
CA ALA A 25 3.35 1.08 6.83
C ALA A 25 2.21 0.51 6.01
N GLU A 26 1.39 -0.36 6.60
CA GLU A 26 0.24 -0.93 5.93
C GLU A 26 -0.79 0.15 5.55
N ALA A 27 -1.06 1.06 6.46
CA ALA A 27 -1.97 2.18 6.19
C ALA A 27 -1.43 3.07 5.07
N ARG A 28 -0.12 3.33 5.08
CA ARG A 28 0.54 4.15 4.05
C ARG A 28 0.52 3.43 2.69
N ARG A 29 0.77 2.13 2.67
CA ARG A 29 0.65 1.31 1.46
C ARG A 29 -0.75 1.43 0.86
N ASN A 30 -1.77 1.29 1.68
CA ASN A 30 -3.16 1.37 1.23
C ASN A 30 -3.47 2.74 0.65
N LYS A 31 -2.94 3.80 1.23
CA LYS A 31 -3.10 5.16 0.71
C LYS A 31 -2.49 5.30 -0.69
N HIS A 32 -1.25 4.83 -0.85
CA HIS A 32 -0.58 4.87 -2.16
C HIS A 32 -1.36 4.05 -3.21
N LEU A 33 -1.80 2.85 -2.84
CA LEU A 33 -2.57 1.99 -3.74
C LEU A 33 -3.90 2.62 -4.13
N ALA A 34 -4.62 3.18 -3.17
CA ALA A 34 -5.91 3.80 -3.44
C ALA A 34 -5.77 4.99 -4.38
N TYR A 35 -4.76 5.83 -4.18
CA TYR A 35 -4.55 6.98 -5.04
C TYR A 35 -4.07 6.58 -6.43
N TRP A 36 -3.23 5.55 -6.54
CA TRP A 36 -2.87 5.00 -7.84
C TRP A 36 -4.11 4.50 -8.57
N ALA A 37 -4.97 3.75 -7.90
CA ALA A 37 -6.21 3.23 -8.50
C ALA A 37 -7.12 4.38 -8.92
N CYS A 38 -7.24 5.43 -8.10
CA CYS A 38 -8.01 6.61 -8.45
C CYS A 38 -7.50 7.26 -9.73
N ASP A 39 -6.18 7.37 -9.88
CA ASP A 39 -5.58 7.95 -11.08
C ASP A 39 -5.91 7.11 -12.31
N GLU A 40 -5.89 5.80 -12.20
CA GLU A 40 -6.18 4.89 -13.32
C GLU A 40 -7.67 4.89 -13.68
N ILE A 41 -8.54 4.99 -12.69
CA ILE A 41 -10.00 5.03 -12.89
C ILE A 41 -10.48 6.40 -13.36
N GLY A 42 -9.76 7.47 -12.97
CA GLY A 42 -10.15 8.84 -13.30
C GLY A 42 -10.93 9.53 -12.20
N ILE A 43 -10.74 9.11 -10.95
CA ILE A 43 -11.35 9.76 -9.79
C ILE A 43 -10.49 10.96 -9.41
N GLU A 44 -11.04 12.18 -9.61
CA GLU A 44 -10.26 13.41 -9.48
C GLU A 44 -10.53 14.24 -8.23
N SER A 45 -11.80 14.29 -7.76
CA SER A 45 -12.11 15.14 -6.61
C SER A 45 -11.47 14.59 -5.33
N ALA A 46 -11.02 15.50 -4.47
CA ALA A 46 -10.38 15.12 -3.20
C ALA A 46 -11.35 14.31 -2.34
N ASN A 47 -12.63 14.66 -2.33
CA ASN A 47 -13.64 13.97 -1.55
C ASN A 47 -13.86 12.54 -2.05
N ASP A 48 -13.97 12.35 -3.38
CA ASP A 48 -14.17 11.02 -3.95
C ASP A 48 -12.93 10.14 -3.77
N ARG A 49 -11.73 10.72 -3.85
CA ARG A 49 -10.49 10.00 -3.61
C ARG A 49 -10.41 9.54 -2.14
N ALA A 50 -10.81 10.41 -1.21
CA ALA A 50 -10.86 10.05 0.21
C ALA A 50 -11.87 8.93 0.48
N ASN A 51 -13.02 8.96 -0.19
CA ASN A 51 -14.02 7.90 -0.08
C ASN A 51 -13.48 6.58 -0.62
N TYR A 52 -12.78 6.62 -1.75
CA TYR A 52 -12.17 5.41 -2.32
C TYR A 52 -11.09 4.84 -1.38
N LEU A 53 -10.28 5.69 -0.77
CA LEU A 53 -9.30 5.25 0.23
C LEU A 53 -9.99 4.54 1.40
N ALA A 54 -11.11 5.08 1.88
CA ALA A 54 -11.87 4.44 2.96
C ALA A 54 -12.36 3.05 2.56
N GLU A 55 -12.78 2.86 1.30
CA GLU A 55 -13.19 1.56 0.78
C GLU A 55 -12.02 0.57 0.76
N VAL A 56 -10.84 1.01 0.35
CA VAL A 56 -9.63 0.17 0.31
C VAL A 56 -9.24 -0.25 1.73
N ILE A 57 -9.27 0.68 2.68
CA ILE A 57 -8.95 0.40 4.08
C ILE A 57 -9.94 -0.62 4.64
N THR A 58 -11.23 -0.46 4.35
CA THR A 58 -12.26 -1.38 4.80
C THR A 58 -12.04 -2.79 4.24
N ALA A 59 -11.67 -2.90 2.96
CA ALA A 59 -11.38 -4.19 2.34
C ALA A 59 -10.18 -4.87 3.03
N ASP A 60 -9.16 -4.10 3.38
CA ASP A 60 -7.94 -4.62 4.02
C ASP A 60 -8.21 -5.16 5.43
N LEU A 61 -9.26 -4.70 6.10
CA LEU A 61 -9.61 -5.15 7.44
C LEU A 61 -10.26 -6.54 7.47
N THR A 62 -10.70 -7.06 6.33
CA THR A 62 -11.44 -8.32 6.25
C THR A 62 -10.57 -9.54 6.50
N GLU A 63 -9.36 -9.55 5.94
CA GLU A 63 -8.41 -10.64 6.11
C GLU A 63 -6.99 -10.10 6.29
N ALA A 64 -6.11 -10.92 6.86
CA ALA A 64 -4.69 -10.59 6.93
C ALA A 64 -4.06 -10.69 5.53
N GLY A 65 -3.19 -9.75 5.21
CA GLY A 65 -2.46 -9.73 3.94
C GLY A 65 -3.18 -8.93 2.86
N PRO A 66 -2.56 -8.79 1.68
CA PRO A 66 -3.03 -7.88 0.63
C PRO A 66 -4.10 -8.47 -0.30
N GLU A 67 -4.51 -9.70 -0.09
CA GLU A 67 -5.38 -10.41 -1.03
C GLU A 67 -6.70 -9.68 -1.25
N ASP A 68 -7.36 -9.25 -0.18
CA ASP A 68 -8.63 -8.55 -0.28
C ASP A 68 -8.51 -7.20 -1.00
N VAL A 69 -7.38 -6.52 -0.81
CA VAL A 69 -7.11 -5.25 -1.49
C VAL A 69 -6.93 -5.49 -2.99
N VAL A 70 -6.22 -6.54 -3.36
CA VAL A 70 -6.05 -6.91 -4.78
C VAL A 70 -7.40 -7.22 -5.42
N VAL A 71 -8.24 -8.01 -4.75
CA VAL A 71 -9.58 -8.36 -5.25
C VAL A 71 -10.43 -7.11 -5.45
N LYS A 72 -10.41 -6.20 -4.48
CA LYS A 72 -11.18 -4.96 -4.57
C LYS A 72 -10.75 -4.11 -5.75
N ILE A 73 -9.45 -3.86 -5.90
CA ILE A 73 -8.94 -3.00 -6.98
C ILE A 73 -9.21 -3.63 -8.33
N LYS A 74 -9.03 -4.94 -8.44
CA LYS A 74 -9.31 -5.67 -9.67
C LYS A 74 -10.78 -5.52 -10.09
N ALA A 75 -11.70 -5.68 -9.13
CA ALA A 75 -13.13 -5.53 -9.39
C ALA A 75 -13.47 -4.10 -9.84
N ASP A 76 -12.86 -3.11 -9.20
CA ASP A 76 -13.10 -1.71 -9.55
C ASP A 76 -12.56 -1.37 -10.94
N PHE A 77 -11.40 -1.90 -11.29
CA PHE A 77 -10.85 -1.72 -12.64
C PHE A 77 -11.76 -2.35 -13.70
N GLU A 78 -12.26 -3.54 -13.44
CA GLU A 78 -13.21 -4.20 -14.35
C GLU A 78 -14.49 -3.38 -14.50
N ALA A 79 -15.02 -2.86 -13.39
CA ALA A 79 -16.24 -2.04 -13.40
C ALA A 79 -16.08 -0.74 -14.19
N HIS A 80 -14.86 -0.19 -14.23
CA HIS A 80 -14.58 1.07 -14.92
C HIS A 80 -13.86 0.86 -16.27
N SER A 81 -13.79 -0.36 -16.74
CA SER A 81 -13.15 -0.70 -18.03
C SER A 81 -11.67 -0.32 -18.10
N VAL A 82 -10.98 -0.37 -16.95
CA VAL A 82 -9.54 -0.13 -16.90
C VAL A 82 -8.81 -1.43 -17.25
N GLN A 83 -7.92 -1.37 -18.25
CA GLN A 83 -7.22 -2.54 -18.79
C GLN A 83 -5.90 -2.79 -18.04
N ILE A 84 -6.00 -3.06 -16.75
CA ILE A 84 -4.85 -3.38 -15.91
C ILE A 84 -5.09 -4.77 -15.29
N ASP A 85 -4.14 -5.67 -15.52
CA ASP A 85 -4.30 -7.06 -15.05
C ASP A 85 -3.93 -7.23 -13.56
N GLU A 86 -4.29 -8.38 -13.03
CA GLU A 86 -4.03 -8.71 -11.64
C GLU A 86 -2.52 -8.72 -11.32
N ALA A 87 -1.70 -9.19 -12.24
CA ALA A 87 -0.26 -9.24 -12.05
C ALA A 87 0.32 -7.83 -11.82
N THR A 88 -0.17 -6.85 -12.57
CA THR A 88 0.24 -5.45 -12.40
C THR A 88 -0.21 -4.91 -11.06
N ILE A 89 -1.44 -5.23 -10.63
CA ILE A 89 -1.93 -4.81 -9.31
C ILE A 89 -1.03 -5.38 -8.21
N ARG A 90 -0.68 -6.65 -8.29
CA ARG A 90 0.20 -7.30 -7.30
C ARG A 90 1.59 -6.68 -7.28
N THR A 91 2.12 -6.31 -8.44
CA THR A 91 3.40 -5.61 -8.54
C THR A 91 3.33 -4.27 -7.82
N LYS A 92 2.24 -3.53 -8.01
CA LYS A 92 2.04 -2.24 -7.32
C LYS A 92 1.91 -2.42 -5.82
N VAL A 93 1.23 -3.47 -5.36
CA VAL A 93 1.15 -3.78 -3.93
C VAL A 93 2.56 -3.94 -3.35
N ALA A 94 3.41 -4.72 -4.01
CA ALA A 94 4.78 -4.95 -3.55
C ALA A 94 5.61 -3.67 -3.57
N GLU A 95 5.50 -2.86 -4.63
CA GLU A 95 6.22 -1.60 -4.74
C GLU A 95 5.82 -0.62 -3.65
N PHE A 96 4.52 -0.46 -3.42
CA PHE A 96 4.03 0.47 -2.41
C PHE A 96 4.26 -0.04 -0.99
N ASP A 97 4.31 -1.35 -0.80
CA ASP A 97 4.66 -1.96 0.48
C ASP A 97 6.10 -1.58 0.87
N GLU A 98 7.04 -1.72 -0.07
CA GLU A 98 8.43 -1.32 0.15
C GLU A 98 8.58 0.18 0.35
N LEU A 99 7.90 0.98 -0.46
CA LEU A 99 7.93 2.43 -0.34
C LEU A 99 7.38 2.88 1.03
N ALA A 100 6.24 2.36 1.42
CA ALA A 100 5.61 2.70 2.70
C ALA A 100 6.49 2.33 3.88
N LYS A 101 7.11 1.16 3.84
CA LYS A 101 8.04 0.70 4.87
C LYS A 101 9.21 1.67 5.00
N ARG A 102 9.78 2.07 3.88
CA ARG A 102 10.90 3.02 3.85
C ARG A 102 10.51 4.38 4.41
N GLU A 103 9.36 4.89 4.01
CA GLU A 103 8.86 6.17 4.49
C GLU A 103 8.65 6.16 6.00
N VAL A 104 8.03 5.11 6.52
CA VAL A 104 7.74 4.99 7.96
C VAL A 104 9.03 4.87 8.78
N ILE A 105 10.00 4.11 8.30
CA ILE A 105 11.31 4.00 8.95
C ILE A 105 12.02 5.35 8.99
N ASP A 106 12.00 6.07 7.87
CA ASP A 106 12.64 7.39 7.78
C ASP A 106 11.97 8.41 8.71
N GLU A 107 10.66 8.37 8.81
CA GLU A 107 9.91 9.26 9.71
C GLU A 107 10.18 8.97 11.19
N ALA A 108 10.53 7.74 11.53
CA ALA A 108 10.80 7.32 12.90
C ALA A 108 12.20 7.67 13.40
N LYS A 109 13.08 8.14 12.52
CA LYS A 109 14.47 8.51 12.88
C LYS A 109 14.56 9.83 13.61
#